data_a39bacb290e4cada3121e6c7b21833a2
#
_entry.id   a39bacb290e4cada3121e6c7b21833a2
#
_cell.length_a   1.000
_cell.length_b   1.000
_cell.length_c   1.000
_cell.angle_alpha   90.00
_cell.angle_beta   90.00
_cell.angle_gamma   90.00
#
_symmetry.space_group_name_H-M   'P 1'
#
loop_
_entity.id
_entity.type
_entity.pdbx_description
1 polymer ?
#
loop_
_entity_poly.entity_id
_entity_poly.type
_entity_poly.pdbx_seq_one_letter_code
_entity_poly.pdbx_strand_id
1 'polypeptide(L)'
;YIVFVDNTFPGQTVQARVAKKRKRFAEAKLLEVLERSPVEKVDQFQEISGGPYIYVPISEQERVKKESTLEIFRRIGGIENPEQYFDIFISSPNHHFYRNKMEYSFSSIEHDRSTGEDIDDAFALGFKRRGTWWKVESLDKPSGMFDEQWETILIEIRELLKASGLPAWHPPQKKGFFRHIVVRKSFDQDQLLLNLVTSSEGVKKFDPSAFVEFLKEKLGKRFAGVQHTINDNVADRAKIENGQCTLLYGEPVIVEKLLGLEFEISMESFF
;
A
#
# COMPACT_ATOMS: atom_id res chain seq x y z
N TYR A 1 20.69 -8.24 -25.56
CA TYR A 1 19.61 -7.28 -25.51
C TYR A 1 19.26 -6.97 -24.05
N ILE A 2 19.17 -5.69 -23.68
CA ILE A 2 18.93 -5.26 -22.30
C ILE A 2 17.41 -5.12 -22.10
N VAL A 3 16.89 -5.65 -20.98
CA VAL A 3 15.51 -5.47 -20.57
C VAL A 3 15.51 -4.85 -19.17
N PHE A 4 14.92 -3.67 -19.04
CA PHE A 4 14.71 -3.01 -17.76
C PHE A 4 13.38 -3.48 -17.18
N VAL A 5 13.41 -4.10 -16.02
CA VAL A 5 12.23 -4.60 -15.33
C VAL A 5 12.11 -3.89 -13.98
N ASP A 6 11.08 -3.06 -13.82
CA ASP A 6 10.85 -2.34 -12.57
C ASP A 6 10.54 -3.32 -11.42
N ASN A 7 10.91 -2.93 -10.19
CA ASN A 7 10.62 -3.67 -8.95
C ASN A 7 11.25 -5.07 -8.89
N THR A 8 12.38 -5.27 -9.55
CA THR A 8 13.18 -6.50 -9.45
C THR A 8 14.44 -6.26 -8.64
N PHE A 9 15.02 -7.35 -8.13
CA PHE A 9 16.30 -7.32 -7.42
C PHE A 9 17.34 -8.20 -8.12
N PRO A 10 18.63 -7.84 -8.08
CA PRO A 10 19.68 -8.65 -8.69
C PRO A 10 19.68 -10.10 -8.20
N GLY A 11 19.79 -11.04 -9.12
CA GLY A 11 19.79 -12.49 -8.86
C GLY A 11 18.41 -13.14 -8.91
N GLN A 12 17.34 -12.39 -9.15
CA GLN A 12 16.00 -12.96 -9.37
C GLN A 12 15.83 -13.46 -10.82
N THR A 13 15.09 -14.57 -10.98
CA THR A 13 14.49 -14.98 -12.26
C THR A 13 13.03 -14.56 -12.25
N VAL A 14 12.60 -13.80 -13.27
CA VAL A 14 11.27 -13.16 -13.25
C VAL A 14 10.49 -13.36 -14.54
N GLN A 15 9.17 -13.40 -14.41
CA GLN A 15 8.25 -13.23 -15.53
C GLN A 15 7.88 -11.75 -15.63
N ALA A 16 8.04 -11.18 -16.84
CA ALA A 16 7.77 -9.78 -17.06
C ALA A 16 7.03 -9.54 -18.39
N ARG A 17 6.13 -8.55 -18.41
CA ARG A 17 5.43 -8.12 -19.60
C ARG A 17 6.15 -6.93 -20.24
N VAL A 18 6.61 -7.10 -21.47
CA VAL A 18 7.23 -6.01 -22.24
C VAL A 18 6.18 -4.91 -22.47
N ALA A 19 6.46 -3.73 -21.94
CA ALA A 19 5.63 -2.54 -22.09
C ALA A 19 6.06 -1.67 -23.27
N LYS A 20 7.38 -1.57 -23.51
CA LYS A 20 7.93 -0.73 -24.56
C LYS A 20 9.20 -1.36 -25.14
N LYS A 21 9.26 -1.49 -26.46
CA LYS A 21 10.43 -2.03 -27.16
C LYS A 21 11.17 -0.92 -27.89
N ARG A 22 12.48 -0.88 -27.74
CA ARG A 22 13.39 0.01 -28.44
C ARG A 22 14.42 -0.81 -29.24
N LYS A 23 15.21 -0.15 -30.09
CA LYS A 23 16.21 -0.83 -30.92
C LYS A 23 17.25 -1.59 -30.09
N ARG A 24 17.67 -1.04 -28.94
CA ARG A 24 18.75 -1.59 -28.09
C ARG A 24 18.32 -2.13 -26.73
N PHE A 25 17.10 -1.83 -26.29
CA PHE A 25 16.57 -2.23 -24.98
C PHE A 25 15.05 -2.37 -24.99
N ALA A 26 14.48 -2.97 -23.97
CA ALA A 26 13.06 -2.94 -23.67
C ALA A 26 12.80 -2.52 -22.23
N GLU A 27 11.63 -1.93 -22.00
CA GLU A 27 11.06 -1.67 -20.68
C GLU A 27 9.96 -2.70 -20.43
N ALA A 28 9.98 -3.35 -19.29
CA ALA A 28 9.01 -4.38 -18.94
C ALA A 28 8.48 -4.17 -17.51
N LYS A 29 7.26 -4.63 -17.30
CA LYS A 29 6.63 -4.64 -15.97
C LYS A 29 6.74 -6.03 -15.37
N LEU A 30 7.24 -6.11 -14.16
CA LEU A 30 7.28 -7.36 -13.40
C LEU A 30 5.85 -7.89 -13.23
N LEU A 31 5.65 -9.18 -13.52
CA LEU A 31 4.43 -9.92 -13.23
C LEU A 31 4.63 -10.83 -12.02
N GLU A 32 5.72 -11.60 -12.04
CA GLU A 32 5.98 -12.63 -11.02
C GLU A 32 7.49 -12.83 -10.84
N VAL A 33 7.90 -13.15 -9.62
CA VAL A 33 9.25 -13.63 -9.29
C VAL A 33 9.21 -15.16 -9.28
N LEU A 34 9.79 -15.79 -10.30
CA LEU A 34 9.83 -17.25 -10.45
C LEU A 34 10.86 -17.87 -9.52
N GLU A 35 12.03 -17.25 -9.43
CA GLU A 35 13.10 -17.65 -8.52
C GLU A 35 13.61 -16.43 -7.77
N ARG A 36 13.69 -16.54 -6.44
CA ARG A 36 14.19 -15.47 -5.60
C ARG A 36 15.72 -15.36 -5.67
N SER A 37 16.21 -14.16 -5.43
CA SER A 37 17.65 -13.94 -5.26
C SER A 37 18.17 -14.74 -4.04
N PRO A 38 19.39 -15.31 -4.12
CA PRO A 38 20.00 -16.02 -2.98
C PRO A 38 20.16 -15.17 -1.70
N VAL A 39 20.12 -13.84 -1.83
CA VAL A 39 20.20 -12.92 -0.68
C VAL A 39 18.86 -12.66 -0.02
N GLU A 40 17.76 -13.00 -0.67
CA GLU A 40 16.42 -12.82 -0.12
C GLU A 40 16.16 -13.81 1.03
N LYS A 41 15.55 -13.29 2.10
CA LYS A 41 15.12 -14.07 3.26
C LYS A 41 13.62 -13.92 3.39
N VAL A 42 12.87 -14.97 3.06
CA VAL A 42 11.41 -14.98 3.24
C VAL A 42 11.11 -14.82 4.73
N ASP A 43 10.33 -13.81 5.06
CA ASP A 43 9.96 -13.45 6.42
C ASP A 43 8.47 -13.73 6.67
N GLN A 44 8.03 -13.44 7.91
CA GLN A 44 6.63 -13.55 8.34
C GLN A 44 5.67 -12.62 7.57
N PHE A 45 6.20 -11.55 6.96
CA PHE A 45 5.39 -10.55 6.27
C PHE A 45 4.82 -11.04 4.94
N GLN A 46 3.67 -10.51 4.58
CA GLN A 46 3.11 -10.73 3.25
C GLN A 46 3.75 -9.77 2.24
N GLU A 47 4.34 -10.33 1.18
CA GLU A 47 4.79 -9.52 0.06
C GLU A 47 3.62 -8.82 -0.60
N ILE A 48 3.75 -7.52 -0.82
CA ILE A 48 2.75 -6.70 -1.51
C ILE A 48 3.38 -5.99 -2.71
N SER A 49 2.56 -5.58 -3.65
CA SER A 49 3.03 -4.88 -4.87
C SER A 49 3.83 -3.61 -4.56
N GLY A 50 3.50 -2.92 -3.45
CA GLY A 50 4.17 -1.71 -3.00
C GLY A 50 5.46 -1.93 -2.21
N GLY A 51 5.78 -3.19 -1.84
CA GLY A 51 6.95 -3.55 -1.05
C GLY A 51 7.80 -4.65 -1.71
N PRO A 52 8.31 -4.44 -2.95
CA PRO A 52 8.97 -5.49 -3.72
C PRO A 52 10.27 -6.02 -3.11
N TYR A 53 10.83 -5.32 -2.13
CA TYR A 53 12.09 -5.66 -1.47
C TYR A 53 11.93 -6.11 -0.03
N ILE A 54 10.70 -6.45 0.41
CA ILE A 54 10.43 -6.80 1.81
C ILE A 54 11.30 -7.98 2.29
N TYR A 55 11.65 -8.90 1.42
CA TYR A 55 12.50 -10.05 1.74
C TYR A 55 13.99 -9.82 1.50
N VAL A 56 14.39 -8.65 0.99
CA VAL A 56 15.79 -8.30 0.80
C VAL A 56 16.33 -7.66 2.08
N PRO A 57 17.39 -8.19 2.70
CA PRO A 57 18.03 -7.56 3.86
C PRO A 57 18.39 -6.10 3.58
N ILE A 58 18.19 -5.23 4.57
CA ILE A 58 18.41 -3.79 4.39
C ILE A 58 19.84 -3.47 3.93
N SER A 59 20.84 -4.19 4.45
CA SER A 59 22.23 -4.03 4.03
C SER A 59 22.43 -4.25 2.52
N GLU A 60 21.73 -5.23 1.95
CA GLU A 60 21.77 -5.50 0.51
C GLU A 60 21.00 -4.43 -0.30
N GLN A 61 19.87 -3.95 0.22
CA GLN A 61 19.16 -2.83 -0.40
C GLN A 61 20.03 -1.58 -0.45
N GLU A 62 20.73 -1.26 0.63
CA GLU A 62 21.64 -0.12 0.73
C GLU A 62 22.84 -0.28 -0.19
N ARG A 63 23.45 -1.47 -0.22
CA ARG A 63 24.56 -1.78 -1.12
C ARG A 63 24.17 -1.54 -2.58
N VAL A 64 23.05 -2.10 -3.02
CA VAL A 64 22.57 -1.94 -4.40
C VAL A 64 22.22 -0.49 -4.72
N LYS A 65 21.59 0.24 -3.81
CA LYS A 65 21.29 1.67 -3.99
C LYS A 65 22.55 2.51 -4.13
N LYS A 66 23.54 2.28 -3.26
CA LYS A 66 24.84 2.94 -3.31
C LYS A 66 25.53 2.68 -4.65
N GLU A 67 25.71 1.41 -5.02
CA GLU A 67 26.37 1.01 -6.24
C GLU A 67 25.68 1.57 -7.49
N SER A 68 24.35 1.50 -7.55
CA SER A 68 23.57 2.05 -8.66
C SER A 68 23.73 3.59 -8.75
N THR A 69 23.78 4.28 -7.62
CA THR A 69 23.96 5.75 -7.59
C THR A 69 25.36 6.11 -8.11
N LEU A 70 26.40 5.46 -7.63
CA LEU A 70 27.78 5.69 -8.08
C LEU A 70 27.93 5.39 -9.58
N GLU A 71 27.29 4.34 -10.08
CA GLU A 71 27.30 3.99 -11.49
C GLU A 71 26.60 5.05 -12.38
N ILE A 72 25.52 5.66 -11.89
CA ILE A 72 24.86 6.79 -12.58
C ILE A 72 25.80 7.99 -12.68
N PHE A 73 26.47 8.35 -11.59
CA PHE A 73 27.44 9.45 -11.58
C PHE A 73 28.64 9.15 -12.53
N ARG A 74 29.08 7.91 -12.59
CA ARG A 74 30.17 7.50 -13.49
C ARG A 74 29.74 7.58 -14.96
N ARG A 75 28.61 6.98 -15.31
CA ARG A 75 28.18 6.86 -16.73
C ARG A 75 27.53 8.12 -17.28
N ILE A 76 26.67 8.75 -16.51
CA ILE A 76 25.89 9.90 -16.97
C ILE A 76 26.57 11.19 -16.53
N GLY A 77 27.08 11.24 -15.30
CA GLY A 77 27.79 12.38 -14.77
C GLY A 77 29.22 12.58 -15.32
N GLY A 78 29.80 11.56 -15.95
CA GLY A 78 31.15 11.60 -16.49
C GLY A 78 32.24 11.71 -15.41
N ILE A 79 31.93 11.29 -14.18
CA ILE A 79 32.85 11.31 -13.05
C ILE A 79 33.61 9.98 -13.00
N GLU A 80 34.93 9.97 -13.24
CA GLU A 80 35.70 8.74 -13.31
C GLU A 80 35.73 7.97 -11.98
N ASN A 81 35.87 8.67 -10.86
CA ASN A 81 35.97 8.07 -9.52
C ASN A 81 34.92 8.70 -8.58
N PRO A 82 33.63 8.41 -8.75
CA PRO A 82 32.56 9.01 -7.93
C PRO A 82 32.66 8.62 -6.46
N GLU A 83 33.33 7.53 -6.12
CA GLU A 83 33.60 7.06 -4.74
C GLU A 83 34.32 8.10 -3.91
N GLN A 84 35.14 8.95 -4.50
CA GLN A 84 35.88 10.01 -3.79
C GLN A 84 34.97 11.11 -3.23
N TYR A 85 33.79 11.25 -3.82
CA TYR A 85 32.79 12.25 -3.44
C TYR A 85 31.63 11.66 -2.63
N PHE A 86 31.67 10.35 -2.41
CA PHE A 86 30.68 9.65 -1.61
C PHE A 86 31.10 9.71 -0.13
N ASP A 87 30.37 10.49 0.65
CA ASP A 87 30.64 10.65 2.07
C ASP A 87 30.00 9.50 2.86
N ILE A 88 28.68 9.44 2.94
CA ILE A 88 27.96 8.47 3.77
C ILE A 88 26.63 8.07 3.14
N PHE A 89 26.22 6.83 3.40
CA PHE A 89 24.85 6.37 3.19
C PHE A 89 24.06 6.53 4.50
N ILE A 90 23.04 7.37 4.50
CA ILE A 90 22.17 7.55 5.67
C ILE A 90 21.10 6.47 5.62
N SER A 91 21.25 5.48 6.49
CA SER A 91 20.28 4.39 6.63
C SER A 91 19.02 4.83 7.35
N SER A 92 17.88 4.22 7.00
CA SER A 92 16.65 4.41 7.78
C SER A 92 16.79 3.78 9.16
N PRO A 93 16.40 4.47 10.24
CA PRO A 93 16.40 3.86 11.59
C PRO A 93 15.39 2.72 11.72
N ASN A 94 14.29 2.78 10.95
CA ASN A 94 13.25 1.75 10.94
C ASN A 94 13.21 1.08 9.56
N HIS A 95 13.37 -0.23 9.54
CA HIS A 95 13.35 -1.02 8.30
C HIS A 95 11.95 -1.53 7.96
N HIS A 96 11.09 -1.69 8.97
CA HIS A 96 9.70 -2.08 8.86
C HIS A 96 8.80 -1.04 9.54
N PHE A 97 7.49 -1.05 9.22
CA PHE A 97 6.45 -0.22 9.84
C PHE A 97 6.73 1.29 9.76
N TYR A 98 7.45 1.73 8.73
CA TYR A 98 7.92 3.11 8.59
C TYR A 98 6.92 4.03 7.86
N ARG A 99 5.89 3.47 7.23
CA ARG A 99 4.90 4.30 6.55
C ARG A 99 3.95 4.94 7.55
N ASN A 100 3.61 6.20 7.29
CA ASN A 100 2.63 6.95 8.07
C ASN A 100 1.26 7.04 7.38
N LYS A 101 1.13 6.48 6.17
CA LYS A 101 -0.12 6.39 5.42
C LYS A 101 -0.17 5.09 4.64
N MET A 102 -1.34 4.45 4.66
CA MET A 102 -1.62 3.31 3.80
C MET A 102 -3.04 3.38 3.25
N GLU A 103 -3.20 2.89 2.04
CA GLU A 103 -4.48 2.79 1.34
C GLU A 103 -4.72 1.35 0.93
N TYR A 104 -5.81 0.76 1.42
CA TYR A 104 -6.26 -0.58 1.10
C TYR A 104 -7.46 -0.50 0.19
N SER A 105 -7.50 -1.31 -0.85
CA SER A 105 -8.59 -1.34 -1.82
C SER A 105 -9.51 -2.52 -1.57
N PHE A 106 -10.82 -2.28 -1.67
CA PHE A 106 -11.80 -3.35 -1.83
C PHE A 106 -11.92 -3.74 -3.31
N SER A 107 -12.16 -5.01 -3.56
CA SER A 107 -12.51 -5.48 -4.90
C SER A 107 -13.39 -6.73 -4.83
N SER A 108 -14.34 -6.81 -5.77
CA SER A 108 -15.07 -8.06 -6.03
C SER A 108 -14.31 -9.02 -6.95
N ILE A 109 -13.11 -8.62 -7.41
CA ILE A 109 -12.20 -9.49 -8.17
C ILE A 109 -10.94 -9.67 -7.34
N GLU A 110 -10.80 -10.84 -6.75
CA GLU A 110 -9.63 -11.22 -5.95
C GLU A 110 -8.66 -12.05 -6.76
N HIS A 111 -7.37 -11.82 -6.58
CA HIS A 111 -6.34 -12.74 -6.99
C HIS A 111 -5.86 -13.53 -5.77
N ASP A 112 -6.19 -14.81 -5.73
CA ASP A 112 -5.69 -15.71 -4.68
C ASP A 112 -4.22 -16.03 -4.93
N ARG A 113 -3.37 -15.58 -4.04
CA ARG A 113 -1.92 -15.81 -4.12
C ARG A 113 -1.53 -17.28 -3.91
N SER A 114 -2.36 -18.04 -3.19
CA SER A 114 -2.06 -19.44 -2.87
C SER A 114 -2.29 -20.38 -4.04
N THR A 115 -3.34 -20.12 -4.81
CA THR A 115 -3.72 -20.91 -5.98
C THR A 115 -3.26 -20.28 -7.30
N GLY A 116 -3.02 -18.96 -7.32
CA GLY A 116 -2.74 -18.18 -8.52
C GLY A 116 -3.97 -17.90 -9.37
N GLU A 117 -5.16 -18.24 -8.88
CA GLU A 117 -6.43 -18.07 -9.59
C GLU A 117 -7.10 -16.72 -9.28
N ASP A 118 -7.97 -16.30 -10.16
CA ASP A 118 -8.81 -15.12 -9.97
C ASP A 118 -10.21 -15.58 -9.54
N ILE A 119 -10.73 -14.95 -8.50
CA ILE A 119 -12.05 -15.23 -7.92
C ILE A 119 -12.94 -14.02 -8.21
N ASP A 120 -14.02 -14.22 -8.96
CA ASP A 120 -15.06 -13.23 -9.17
C ASP A 120 -16.08 -13.29 -8.01
N ASP A 121 -16.82 -12.20 -7.82
CA ASP A 121 -17.79 -12.02 -6.74
C ASP A 121 -17.19 -12.18 -5.33
N ALA A 122 -15.89 -11.94 -5.21
CA ALA A 122 -15.16 -11.93 -3.94
C ALA A 122 -15.45 -10.68 -3.11
N PHE A 123 -14.98 -10.67 -1.88
CA PHE A 123 -14.92 -9.49 -1.03
C PHE A 123 -13.48 -9.30 -0.54
N ALA A 124 -12.59 -8.96 -1.47
CA ALA A 124 -11.19 -8.75 -1.17
C ALA A 124 -10.95 -7.41 -0.49
N LEU A 125 -9.99 -7.35 0.43
CA LEU A 125 -9.47 -6.14 1.04
C LEU A 125 -7.95 -6.25 1.16
N GLY A 126 -7.24 -5.40 0.43
CA GLY A 126 -5.78 -5.46 0.40
C GLY A 126 -5.19 -4.55 -0.67
N PHE A 127 -4.26 -5.06 -1.45
CA PHE A 127 -3.51 -4.28 -2.42
C PHE A 127 -3.76 -4.74 -3.85
N LYS A 128 -3.78 -3.78 -4.77
CA LYS A 128 -3.89 -4.10 -6.20
C LYS A 128 -2.71 -4.97 -6.63
N ARG A 129 -3.04 -6.07 -7.31
CA ARG A 129 -2.04 -6.99 -7.84
C ARG A 129 -1.13 -6.27 -8.83
N ARG A 130 0.14 -6.57 -8.76
CA ARG A 130 1.15 -6.06 -9.68
C ARG A 130 0.75 -6.31 -11.16
N GLY A 131 0.85 -5.27 -11.96
CA GLY A 131 0.53 -5.35 -13.40
C GLY A 131 -0.95 -5.30 -13.75
N THR A 132 -1.85 -5.24 -12.76
CA THR A 132 -3.29 -5.04 -12.96
C THR A 132 -3.79 -3.86 -12.12
N TRP A 133 -4.92 -3.28 -12.49
CA TRP A 133 -5.53 -2.17 -11.75
C TRP A 133 -6.89 -2.56 -11.12
N TRP A 134 -7.42 -3.72 -11.48
CA TRP A 134 -8.75 -4.17 -11.08
C TRP A 134 -8.77 -5.38 -10.14
N LYS A 135 -7.66 -6.10 -10.01
CA LYS A 135 -7.54 -7.24 -9.13
C LYS A 135 -6.90 -6.81 -7.82
N VAL A 136 -7.44 -7.31 -6.72
CA VAL A 136 -6.88 -7.11 -5.38
C VAL A 136 -6.38 -8.45 -4.84
N GLU A 137 -5.22 -8.44 -4.25
CA GLU A 137 -4.71 -9.50 -3.39
C GLU A 137 -5.07 -9.12 -1.95
N SER A 138 -5.87 -9.94 -1.28
CA SER A 138 -6.23 -9.71 0.12
C SER A 138 -4.99 -9.71 1.01
N LEU A 139 -4.98 -8.83 2.01
CA LEU A 139 -3.95 -8.84 3.03
C LEU A 139 -4.40 -9.73 4.18
N ASP A 140 -3.74 -10.91 4.31
CA ASP A 140 -4.08 -11.93 5.29
C ASP A 140 -3.07 -12.02 6.43
N LYS A 141 -2.01 -11.22 6.37
CA LYS A 141 -1.02 -11.01 7.43
C LYS A 141 -0.27 -9.68 7.17
N PRO A 142 0.38 -9.10 8.20
CA PRO A 142 1.06 -7.82 8.04
C PRO A 142 2.03 -7.77 6.87
N SER A 143 2.05 -6.63 6.19
CA SER A 143 2.96 -6.37 5.06
C SER A 143 4.37 -5.98 5.50
N GLY A 144 4.56 -5.65 6.77
CA GLY A 144 5.79 -5.07 7.29
C GLY A 144 6.04 -3.60 6.91
N MET A 145 5.11 -2.99 6.17
CA MET A 145 5.26 -1.61 5.68
C MET A 145 4.56 -0.58 6.57
N PHE A 146 3.40 -0.94 7.12
CA PHE A 146 2.56 -0.09 7.93
C PHE A 146 2.35 -0.69 9.31
N ASP A 147 1.50 -0.10 10.14
CA ASP A 147 1.21 -0.49 11.51
C ASP A 147 0.77 -1.97 11.62
N GLU A 148 1.50 -2.75 12.40
CA GLU A 148 1.29 -4.20 12.52
C GLU A 148 -0.07 -4.54 13.15
N GLN A 149 -0.47 -3.82 14.21
CA GLN A 149 -1.76 -4.05 14.86
C GLN A 149 -2.91 -3.78 13.90
N TRP A 150 -2.83 -2.68 13.15
CA TRP A 150 -3.84 -2.34 12.15
C TRP A 150 -3.94 -3.42 11.05
N GLU A 151 -2.81 -3.83 10.48
CA GLU A 151 -2.84 -4.83 9.42
C GLU A 151 -3.27 -6.22 9.92
N THR A 152 -3.02 -6.54 11.18
CA THR A 152 -3.49 -7.79 11.80
C THR A 152 -5.01 -7.83 11.90
N ILE A 153 -5.67 -6.73 12.27
CA ILE A 153 -7.14 -6.70 12.38
C ILE A 153 -7.86 -6.50 11.03
N LEU A 154 -7.12 -6.31 9.95
CA LEU A 154 -7.73 -6.02 8.64
C LEU A 154 -8.60 -7.19 8.12
N ILE A 155 -8.25 -8.43 8.48
CA ILE A 155 -9.05 -9.62 8.17
C ILE A 155 -10.41 -9.53 8.87
N GLU A 156 -10.42 -9.19 10.16
CA GLU A 156 -11.66 -9.05 10.93
C GLU A 156 -12.53 -7.89 10.40
N ILE A 157 -11.89 -6.78 9.99
CA ILE A 157 -12.58 -5.65 9.33
C ILE A 157 -13.23 -6.11 8.02
N ARG A 158 -12.51 -6.89 7.21
CA ARG A 158 -13.04 -7.45 5.97
C ARG A 158 -14.29 -8.27 6.21
N GLU A 159 -14.26 -9.19 7.17
CA GLU A 159 -15.41 -10.05 7.49
C GLU A 159 -16.58 -9.24 8.09
N LEU A 160 -16.29 -8.27 8.95
CA LEU A 160 -17.31 -7.37 9.52
C LEU A 160 -18.05 -6.58 8.44
N LEU A 161 -17.32 -5.98 7.51
CA LEU A 161 -17.91 -5.18 6.44
C LEU A 161 -18.64 -6.06 5.41
N LYS A 162 -18.13 -7.25 5.11
CA LYS A 162 -18.78 -8.26 4.27
C LYS A 162 -20.13 -8.68 4.85
N ALA A 163 -20.24 -8.82 6.20
CA ALA A 163 -21.47 -9.18 6.86
C ALA A 163 -22.61 -8.14 6.70
N SER A 164 -22.30 -6.90 6.29
CA SER A 164 -23.29 -5.88 5.94
C SER A 164 -24.16 -6.26 4.72
N GLY A 165 -23.72 -7.24 3.92
CA GLY A 165 -24.37 -7.65 2.66
C GLY A 165 -24.20 -6.63 1.51
N LEU A 166 -23.42 -5.57 1.71
CA LEU A 166 -23.11 -4.60 0.67
C LEU A 166 -21.85 -5.05 -0.11
N PRO A 167 -21.84 -4.95 -1.45
CA PRO A 167 -20.77 -5.51 -2.27
C PRO A 167 -19.48 -4.69 -2.20
N ALA A 168 -18.34 -5.36 -2.39
CA ALA A 168 -17.08 -4.70 -2.72
C ALA A 168 -17.16 -4.07 -4.12
N TRP A 169 -16.29 -3.10 -4.38
CA TRP A 169 -16.20 -2.42 -5.67
C TRP A 169 -15.78 -3.39 -6.79
N HIS A 170 -16.46 -3.32 -7.92
CA HIS A 170 -16.10 -4.04 -9.14
C HIS A 170 -15.48 -3.05 -10.15
N PRO A 171 -14.14 -2.91 -10.21
CA PRO A 171 -13.51 -1.83 -10.96
C PRO A 171 -13.87 -1.78 -12.44
N PRO A 172 -13.89 -2.88 -13.21
CA PRO A 172 -14.30 -2.86 -14.63
C PRO A 172 -15.74 -2.43 -14.86
N GLN A 173 -16.68 -2.85 -13.99
CA GLN A 173 -18.10 -2.50 -14.11
C GLN A 173 -18.44 -1.16 -13.46
N LYS A 174 -17.53 -0.62 -12.61
CA LYS A 174 -17.72 0.62 -11.84
C LYS A 174 -18.98 0.56 -10.98
N LYS A 175 -19.17 -0.56 -10.30
CA LYS A 175 -20.30 -0.86 -9.41
C LYS A 175 -19.80 -1.45 -8.11
N GLY A 176 -20.63 -1.36 -7.07
CA GLY A 176 -20.32 -1.84 -5.74
C GLY A 176 -20.26 -0.71 -4.74
N PHE A 177 -20.17 -1.04 -3.46
CA PHE A 177 -20.28 -0.08 -2.38
C PHE A 177 -18.92 0.25 -1.77
N PHE A 178 -18.20 -0.74 -1.19
CA PHE A 178 -16.92 -0.51 -0.53
C PHE A 178 -15.79 -0.32 -1.54
N ARG A 179 -15.04 0.79 -1.44
CA ARG A 179 -13.98 1.14 -2.37
C ARG A 179 -12.60 1.11 -1.75
N HIS A 180 -12.39 1.85 -0.66
CA HIS A 180 -11.08 1.94 0.01
C HIS A 180 -11.20 2.12 1.51
N ILE A 181 -10.15 1.72 2.23
CA ILE A 181 -9.86 2.21 3.58
C ILE A 181 -8.51 2.91 3.51
N VAL A 182 -8.48 4.17 3.92
CA VAL A 182 -7.25 4.95 4.08
C VAL A 182 -6.96 5.10 5.56
N VAL A 183 -5.73 4.86 5.94
CA VAL A 183 -5.30 5.00 7.33
C VAL A 183 -4.06 5.89 7.39
N ARG A 184 -4.07 6.82 8.33
CA ARG A 184 -2.92 7.63 8.69
C ARG A 184 -2.50 7.34 10.11
N LYS A 185 -1.18 7.37 10.34
CA LYS A 185 -0.57 7.16 11.64
C LYS A 185 0.24 8.38 12.05
N SER A 186 0.05 8.84 13.29
CA SER A 186 1.01 9.68 13.99
C SER A 186 1.99 8.77 14.74
N PHE A 187 3.28 8.96 14.52
CA PHE A 187 4.30 8.24 15.27
C PHE A 187 4.52 8.83 16.66
N ASP A 188 4.40 10.15 16.80
CA ASP A 188 4.55 10.84 18.09
C ASP A 188 3.44 10.47 19.07
N GLN A 189 2.19 10.45 18.62
CA GLN A 189 1.03 10.15 19.47
C GLN A 189 0.62 8.68 19.44
N ASP A 190 1.20 7.88 18.56
CA ASP A 190 0.79 6.51 18.25
C ASP A 190 -0.72 6.39 17.95
N GLN A 191 -1.25 7.35 17.19
CA GLN A 191 -2.67 7.44 16.85
C GLN A 191 -2.92 7.07 15.40
N LEU A 192 -4.12 6.51 15.15
CA LEU A 192 -4.61 6.14 13.83
C LEU A 192 -5.88 6.95 13.49
N LEU A 193 -5.85 7.60 12.34
CA LEU A 193 -7.00 8.27 11.73
C LEU A 193 -7.40 7.51 10.47
N LEU A 194 -8.69 7.21 10.35
CA LEU A 194 -9.21 6.36 9.30
C LEU A 194 -10.20 7.08 8.39
N ASN A 195 -10.28 6.64 7.14
CA ASN A 195 -11.31 7.04 6.21
C ASN A 195 -11.85 5.82 5.44
N LEU A 196 -13.12 5.51 5.64
CA LEU A 196 -13.83 4.53 4.82
C LEU A 196 -14.40 5.22 3.59
N VAL A 197 -13.98 4.78 2.42
CA VAL A 197 -14.44 5.32 1.14
C VAL A 197 -15.40 4.36 0.48
N THR A 198 -16.61 4.85 0.16
CA THR A 198 -17.65 4.05 -0.49
C THR A 198 -18.22 4.79 -1.70
N SER A 199 -19.04 4.10 -2.51
CA SER A 199 -19.92 4.77 -3.47
C SER A 199 -21.18 5.27 -2.78
N SER A 200 -21.99 6.08 -3.47
CA SER A 200 -23.33 6.48 -3.01
C SER A 200 -24.34 5.33 -3.10
N GLU A 201 -24.07 4.34 -3.94
CA GLU A 201 -24.95 3.18 -4.15
C GLU A 201 -24.95 2.28 -2.91
N GLY A 202 -26.02 2.31 -2.13
CA GLY A 202 -26.16 1.51 -0.91
C GLY A 202 -25.92 2.28 0.39
N VAL A 203 -25.52 3.55 0.35
CA VAL A 203 -25.22 4.35 1.55
C VAL A 203 -26.39 4.39 2.55
N LYS A 204 -27.64 4.40 2.07
CA LYS A 204 -28.84 4.37 2.93
C LYS A 204 -29.05 3.03 3.65
N LYS A 205 -28.39 1.97 3.25
CA LYS A 205 -28.44 0.64 3.86
C LYS A 205 -27.26 0.37 4.76
N PHE A 206 -26.25 1.22 4.73
CA PHE A 206 -25.03 1.06 5.51
C PHE A 206 -25.17 1.71 6.88
N ASP A 207 -25.09 0.90 7.93
CA ASP A 207 -24.95 1.38 9.30
C ASP A 207 -23.48 1.24 9.72
N PRO A 208 -22.77 2.37 9.93
CA PRO A 208 -21.36 2.34 10.33
C PRO A 208 -21.16 2.03 11.82
N SER A 209 -22.21 1.91 12.63
CA SER A 209 -22.09 1.80 14.09
C SER A 209 -21.26 0.59 14.50
N ALA A 210 -21.52 -0.58 13.92
CA ALA A 210 -20.76 -1.79 14.22
C ALA A 210 -19.27 -1.65 13.87
N PHE A 211 -18.95 -0.97 12.77
CA PHE A 211 -17.59 -0.70 12.36
C PHE A 211 -16.86 0.25 13.32
N VAL A 212 -17.54 1.32 13.75
CA VAL A 212 -17.01 2.26 14.74
C VAL A 212 -16.73 1.57 16.07
N GLU A 213 -17.69 0.79 16.60
CA GLU A 213 -17.52 0.08 17.88
C GLU A 213 -16.40 -0.97 17.80
N PHE A 214 -16.31 -1.70 16.71
CA PHE A 214 -15.18 -2.62 16.46
C PHE A 214 -13.83 -1.90 16.53
N LEU A 215 -13.69 -0.75 15.86
CA LEU A 215 -12.46 0.03 15.88
C LEU A 215 -12.11 0.55 17.28
N LYS A 216 -13.10 1.00 18.05
CA LYS A 216 -12.91 1.41 19.45
C LYS A 216 -12.38 0.26 20.31
N GLU A 217 -12.97 -0.92 20.16
CA GLU A 217 -12.54 -2.11 20.89
C GLU A 217 -11.10 -2.51 20.55
N LYS A 218 -10.79 -2.61 19.26
CA LYS A 218 -9.49 -3.14 18.78
C LYS A 218 -8.34 -2.15 18.92
N LEU A 219 -8.58 -0.87 18.71
CA LEU A 219 -7.54 0.16 18.70
C LEU A 219 -7.43 0.95 20.00
N GLY A 220 -8.51 0.99 20.81
CA GLY A 220 -8.53 1.68 22.09
C GLY A 220 -8.09 3.14 21.99
N LYS A 221 -7.08 3.54 22.77
CA LYS A 221 -6.55 4.91 22.80
C LYS A 221 -5.84 5.34 21.51
N ARG A 222 -5.44 4.39 20.68
CA ARG A 222 -4.82 4.66 19.38
C ARG A 222 -5.82 5.12 18.33
N PHE A 223 -7.11 4.92 18.56
CA PHE A 223 -8.17 5.30 17.64
C PHE A 223 -8.50 6.78 17.76
N ALA A 224 -7.92 7.64 16.95
CA ALA A 224 -8.18 9.07 16.95
C ALA A 224 -9.53 9.41 16.33
N GLY A 225 -9.87 8.81 15.21
CA GLY A 225 -11.14 9.06 14.55
C GLY A 225 -11.33 8.27 13.27
N VAL A 226 -12.56 8.27 12.77
CA VAL A 226 -12.91 7.71 11.47
C VAL A 226 -13.89 8.60 10.73
N GLN A 227 -13.59 8.81 9.47
CA GLN A 227 -14.41 9.52 8.50
C GLN A 227 -15.05 8.51 7.52
N HIS A 228 -16.19 8.88 6.97
CA HIS A 228 -16.83 8.20 5.85
C HIS A 228 -16.92 9.16 4.67
N THR A 229 -16.35 8.73 3.56
CA THR A 229 -16.33 9.50 2.32
C THR A 229 -17.13 8.79 1.25
N ILE A 230 -18.07 9.51 0.66
CA ILE A 230 -18.80 9.05 -0.53
C ILE A 230 -18.05 9.56 -1.76
N ASN A 231 -17.60 8.64 -2.60
CA ASN A 231 -16.85 8.95 -3.82
C ASN A 231 -17.39 8.13 -5.00
N ASP A 232 -18.10 8.80 -5.91
CA ASP A 232 -18.66 8.21 -7.13
C ASP A 232 -17.77 8.46 -8.36
N ASN A 233 -16.57 8.99 -8.17
CA ASN A 233 -15.64 9.20 -9.27
C ASN A 233 -15.31 7.87 -9.96
N VAL A 234 -15.37 7.89 -11.29
CA VAL A 234 -15.08 6.73 -12.13
C VAL A 234 -13.62 6.26 -11.98
N ALA A 235 -12.71 7.19 -11.69
CA ALA A 235 -11.34 6.84 -11.36
C ALA A 235 -11.30 6.16 -9.98
N ASP A 236 -10.71 4.97 -9.94
CA ASP A 236 -10.54 4.19 -8.72
C ASP A 236 -9.41 4.78 -7.85
N ARG A 237 -9.74 5.89 -7.18
CA ARG A 237 -8.86 6.65 -6.30
C ARG A 237 -9.55 6.91 -4.98
N ALA A 238 -8.80 6.83 -3.89
CA ALA A 238 -9.29 7.20 -2.56
C ALA A 238 -9.41 8.72 -2.38
N LYS A 239 -8.72 9.52 -3.22
CA LYS A 239 -8.77 10.98 -3.14
C LYS A 239 -10.13 11.52 -3.55
N ILE A 240 -10.62 12.45 -2.72
CA ILE A 240 -11.91 13.11 -2.91
C ILE A 240 -11.66 14.39 -3.71
N GLU A 241 -12.25 14.49 -4.90
CA GLU A 241 -12.28 15.76 -5.63
C GLU A 241 -13.63 16.49 -5.47
N ASN A 242 -14.72 15.78 -5.16
CA ASN A 242 -16.05 16.34 -4.94
C ASN A 242 -16.92 15.44 -4.02
N GLY A 243 -16.31 14.66 -3.12
CA GLY A 243 -17.04 13.73 -2.28
C GLY A 243 -17.61 14.39 -1.02
N GLN A 244 -18.70 13.80 -0.51
CA GLN A 244 -19.20 14.13 0.82
C GLN A 244 -18.38 13.36 1.85
N CYS A 245 -17.79 14.08 2.81
CA CYS A 245 -17.07 13.49 3.93
C CYS A 245 -17.85 13.76 5.23
N THR A 246 -18.08 12.73 6.01
CA THR A 246 -18.77 12.80 7.30
C THR A 246 -17.87 12.19 8.37
N LEU A 247 -17.67 12.90 9.47
CA LEU A 247 -17.01 12.36 10.65
C LEU A 247 -17.97 11.40 11.37
N LEU A 248 -17.60 10.11 11.45
CA LEU A 248 -18.38 9.09 12.14
C LEU A 248 -18.05 9.03 13.63
N TYR A 249 -16.78 9.27 13.98
CA TYR A 249 -16.30 9.23 15.36
C TYR A 249 -14.97 9.96 15.52
N GLY A 250 -14.73 10.52 16.71
CA GLY A 250 -13.46 11.11 17.14
C GLY A 250 -13.12 12.42 16.45
N GLU A 251 -11.84 12.61 16.16
CA GLU A 251 -11.31 13.85 15.58
C GLU A 251 -11.04 13.69 14.08
N PRO A 252 -11.16 14.76 13.28
CA PRO A 252 -10.88 14.72 11.83
C PRO A 252 -9.39 14.82 11.49
N VAL A 253 -8.54 15.03 12.49
CA VAL A 253 -7.08 15.21 12.36
C VAL A 253 -6.34 14.42 13.43
N ILE A 254 -5.07 14.10 13.16
CA ILE A 254 -4.08 13.66 14.12
C ILE A 254 -2.94 14.67 14.17
N VAL A 255 -2.21 14.70 15.28
CA VAL A 255 -1.07 15.60 15.45
C VAL A 255 0.22 14.80 15.36
N GLU A 256 1.18 15.30 14.60
CA GLU A 256 2.55 14.77 14.51
C GLU A 256 3.53 15.85 14.96
N LYS A 257 4.51 15.49 15.78
CA LYS A 257 5.59 16.38 16.20
C LYS A 257 6.86 16.07 15.46
N LEU A 258 7.41 17.06 14.80
CA LEU A 258 8.66 16.93 14.06
C LEU A 258 9.54 18.17 14.28
N LEU A 259 10.77 17.98 14.73
CA LEU A 259 11.76 19.06 14.95
C LEU A 259 11.22 20.20 15.82
N GLY A 260 10.41 19.90 16.82
CA GLY A 260 9.81 20.88 17.75
C GLY A 260 8.59 21.62 17.21
N LEU A 261 8.12 21.26 16.02
CA LEU A 261 6.89 21.80 15.44
C LEU A 261 5.75 20.76 15.53
N GLU A 262 4.53 21.24 15.70
CA GLU A 262 3.32 20.45 15.67
C GLU A 262 2.61 20.61 14.32
N PHE A 263 2.24 19.48 13.71
CA PHE A 263 1.53 19.44 12.44
C PHE A 263 0.19 18.75 12.61
N GLU A 264 -0.89 19.43 12.26
CA GLU A 264 -2.19 18.81 12.11
C GLU A 264 -2.28 18.08 10.77
N ILE A 265 -2.57 16.78 10.82
CA ILE A 265 -2.63 15.91 9.65
C ILE A 265 -4.07 15.44 9.47
N SER A 266 -4.72 15.92 8.41
CA SER A 266 -6.01 15.41 7.94
C SER A 266 -5.84 14.28 6.92
N MET A 267 -6.95 13.67 6.50
CA MET A 267 -6.93 12.66 5.42
C MET A 267 -6.40 13.24 4.09
N GLU A 268 -6.55 14.54 3.84
CA GLU A 268 -6.15 15.20 2.60
C GLU A 268 -4.73 15.78 2.66
N SER A 269 -4.12 15.84 3.83
CA SER A 269 -2.77 16.37 3.97
C SER A 269 -1.79 15.62 3.06
N PHE A 270 -0.98 16.36 2.35
CA PHE A 270 0.14 15.82 1.59
C PHE A 270 1.35 15.69 2.53
N PHE A 271 1.53 14.48 3.07
CA PHE A 271 2.57 14.21 4.06
C PHE A 271 3.14 12.79 3.86
#